data_c01fee4f0879b4f66bca91c11095d900
#
_entry.id   c01fee4f0879b4f66bca91c11095d900
#
_cell.length_a   1.000
_cell.length_b   1.000
_cell.length_c   1.000
_cell.angle_alpha   90.00
_cell.angle_beta   90.00
_cell.angle_gamma   90.00
#
_symmetry.space_group_name_H-M   'P 1'
#
loop_
_entity.id
_entity.type
_entity.pdbx_description
1 polymer ?
#
loop_
_entity_poly.entity_id
_entity_poly.type
_entity_poly.pdbx_seq_one_letter_code
_entity_poly.pdbx_strand_id
1 'polypeptide(L)'
;GACTIQREHDVDTVFSASFEKVDDYTVRGYRLTNGWAPEQHVYFYTTFSSPIKECRLFLDNECVEETSALKGRNVKAILTFENPEKILDVKTGISAVDMKGAEDNHRKEAADKDFDSLKKEAAESWTPVLGQIEVETNDLKKKELFYTSLHNVMMYPMLFSDVDNRFRGSDSQVHQTDGFAYYGAVIGLWDTFRAACPLITVLRPDVMEDYIRTALEHFRYAGQLPIWTLAGVETYQMTGIHSMPLITNAYMNGVRNFDTELAMRAMVESAMKDTCGYSMGYFVGLENYKKYGYVPCDMEMESVARTLEYAFDDWAIVRFASLTNHPDIC
;
A
#
# COMPACT_ATOMS: atom_id res chain seq x y z
N GLY A 1 -3.17 27.36 -1.92
CA GLY A 1 -1.93 27.26 -2.67
C GLY A 1 -1.71 25.83 -3.07
N ALA A 2 -1.69 25.55 -4.36
CA ALA A 2 -1.41 24.22 -4.85
C ALA A 2 -0.02 23.80 -4.38
N CYS A 3 0.07 22.63 -3.78
CA CYS A 3 1.34 22.01 -3.43
C CYS A 3 2.18 21.94 -4.72
N THR A 4 3.24 22.72 -4.78
CA THR A 4 4.13 22.84 -5.95
C THR A 4 4.91 21.56 -6.23
N ILE A 5 4.83 20.56 -5.37
CA ILE A 5 5.49 19.26 -5.46
C ILE A 5 4.81 18.34 -6.48
N GLN A 6 3.51 18.50 -6.71
CA GLN A 6 2.75 17.67 -7.66
C GLN A 6 3.20 17.82 -9.11
N ARG A 7 3.82 18.94 -9.49
CA ARG A 7 4.15 19.20 -10.91
C ARG A 7 5.40 18.49 -11.43
N GLU A 8 6.31 18.12 -10.55
CA GLU A 8 7.53 17.40 -10.95
C GLU A 8 7.39 15.87 -10.89
N HIS A 9 6.32 15.35 -10.25
CA HIS A 9 6.10 13.93 -9.99
C HIS A 9 4.90 13.33 -10.73
N ASP A 10 4.26 14.05 -11.63
CA ASP A 10 3.07 13.58 -12.35
C ASP A 10 3.31 12.39 -13.28
N VAL A 11 4.56 12.03 -13.52
CA VAL A 11 4.93 10.85 -14.34
C VAL A 11 6.05 10.08 -13.67
N ASP A 12 5.76 8.83 -13.30
CA ASP A 12 6.78 7.91 -12.82
C ASP A 12 7.92 7.76 -13.84
N THR A 13 9.14 7.95 -13.38
CA THR A 13 10.33 7.74 -14.19
C THR A 13 10.80 6.30 -14.07
N VAL A 14 10.83 5.57 -15.17
CA VAL A 14 11.41 4.23 -15.23
C VAL A 14 12.93 4.34 -15.19
N PHE A 15 13.57 3.75 -14.18
CA PHE A 15 15.03 3.69 -14.13
C PHE A 15 15.59 2.32 -14.54
N SER A 16 14.78 1.25 -14.44
CA SER A 16 15.11 -0.07 -14.97
C SER A 16 13.85 -0.86 -15.28
N ALA A 17 13.86 -1.57 -16.39
CA ALA A 17 12.83 -2.53 -16.75
C ALA A 17 13.47 -3.74 -17.44
N SER A 18 12.82 -4.89 -17.34
CA SER A 18 13.19 -6.07 -18.10
C SER A 18 11.98 -6.82 -18.60
N PHE A 19 12.19 -7.54 -19.70
CA PHE A 19 11.21 -8.48 -20.23
C PHE A 19 11.96 -9.71 -20.73
N GLU A 20 11.41 -10.90 -20.48
CA GLU A 20 11.94 -12.19 -20.92
C GLU A 20 10.79 -13.10 -21.37
N LYS A 21 10.88 -13.63 -22.59
CA LYS A 21 10.07 -14.78 -23.03
C LYS A 21 10.74 -16.04 -22.49
N VAL A 22 10.16 -16.68 -21.48
CA VAL A 22 10.69 -17.88 -20.83
C VAL A 22 10.50 -19.12 -21.71
N ASP A 23 9.28 -19.26 -22.25
CA ASP A 23 8.87 -20.32 -23.17
C ASP A 23 7.74 -19.83 -24.10
N ASP A 24 7.08 -20.75 -24.82
CA ASP A 24 6.02 -20.35 -25.75
C ASP A 24 4.73 -19.91 -25.07
N TYR A 25 4.57 -20.12 -23.79
CA TYR A 25 3.35 -19.76 -23.03
C TYR A 25 3.63 -18.76 -21.90
N THR A 26 4.91 -18.42 -21.67
CA THR A 26 5.31 -17.72 -20.44
C THR A 26 6.21 -16.55 -20.71
N VAL A 27 5.90 -15.42 -20.09
CA VAL A 27 6.78 -14.24 -20.02
C VAL A 27 6.96 -13.81 -18.57
N ARG A 28 8.10 -13.17 -18.29
CA ARG A 28 8.36 -12.53 -16.99
C ARG A 28 9.20 -11.28 -17.14
N GLY A 29 9.25 -10.50 -16.10
CA GLY A 29 10.09 -9.31 -16.08
C GLY A 29 9.81 -8.44 -14.87
N TYR A 30 10.31 -7.21 -14.95
CA TYR A 30 10.10 -6.21 -13.92
C TYR A 30 10.07 -4.80 -14.48
N ARG A 31 9.52 -3.89 -13.69
CA ARG A 31 9.60 -2.45 -13.88
C ARG A 31 9.92 -1.80 -12.55
N LEU A 32 11.00 -1.02 -12.51
CA LEU A 32 11.43 -0.24 -11.35
C LEU A 32 11.28 1.24 -11.71
N THR A 33 10.52 1.95 -10.87
CA THR A 33 10.21 3.37 -11.10
C THR A 33 10.45 4.19 -9.84
N ASN A 34 10.64 5.47 -10.04
CA ASN A 34 10.49 6.50 -9.03
C ASN A 34 9.50 7.55 -9.52
N GLY A 35 8.79 8.16 -8.60
CA GLY A 35 7.76 9.15 -8.85
C GLY A 35 7.21 9.63 -7.53
N TRP A 36 5.92 9.59 -7.36
CA TRP A 36 5.30 9.92 -6.09
C TRP A 36 5.82 9.03 -4.94
N ALA A 37 5.86 7.71 -5.14
CA ALA A 37 6.67 6.86 -4.27
C ALA A 37 8.15 6.97 -4.70
N PRO A 38 9.09 7.19 -3.75
CA PRO A 38 10.51 7.33 -4.05
C PRO A 38 11.11 6.14 -4.82
N GLU A 39 10.58 4.96 -4.58
CA GLU A 39 11.00 3.73 -5.23
C GLU A 39 9.84 2.74 -5.31
N GLN A 40 9.54 2.25 -6.52
CA GLN A 40 8.50 1.25 -6.75
C GLN A 40 9.08 0.06 -7.50
N HIS A 41 8.85 -1.13 -6.98
CA HIS A 41 9.25 -2.39 -7.58
C HIS A 41 8.01 -3.17 -8.00
N VAL A 42 7.92 -3.51 -9.27
CA VAL A 42 6.87 -4.40 -9.79
C VAL A 42 7.55 -5.48 -10.62
N TYR A 43 7.50 -6.70 -10.12
CA TYR A 43 7.90 -7.92 -10.83
C TYR A 43 6.63 -8.61 -11.30
N PHE A 44 6.70 -9.25 -12.47
CA PHE A 44 5.57 -9.99 -13.02
C PHE A 44 5.99 -11.34 -13.60
N TYR A 45 5.06 -12.28 -13.54
CA TYR A 45 5.10 -13.57 -14.19
C TYR A 45 3.76 -13.82 -14.84
N THR A 46 3.73 -14.04 -16.17
CA THR A 46 2.49 -14.12 -16.94
C THR A 46 2.47 -15.36 -17.79
N THR A 47 1.34 -16.09 -17.77
CA THR A 47 1.07 -17.23 -18.64
C THR A 47 -0.12 -16.96 -19.55
N PHE A 48 -0.08 -17.58 -20.75
CA PHE A 48 -1.09 -17.44 -21.78
C PHE A 48 -1.70 -18.81 -22.11
N SER A 49 -2.99 -18.84 -22.48
CA SER A 49 -3.70 -20.06 -22.91
C SER A 49 -3.35 -20.52 -24.32
N SER A 50 -2.69 -19.66 -25.11
CA SER A 50 -2.26 -19.95 -26.49
C SER A 50 -0.77 -19.68 -26.66
N PRO A 51 -0.06 -20.41 -27.54
CA PRO A 51 1.37 -20.21 -27.72
C PRO A 51 1.69 -18.86 -28.37
N ILE A 52 2.76 -18.26 -27.91
CA ILE A 52 3.34 -17.04 -28.49
C ILE A 52 4.00 -17.43 -29.82
N LYS A 53 3.39 -16.98 -30.92
CA LYS A 53 3.89 -17.20 -32.27
C LYS A 53 5.10 -16.34 -32.59
N GLU A 54 5.04 -15.08 -32.16
CA GLU A 54 6.11 -14.09 -32.39
C GLU A 54 6.24 -13.21 -31.16
N CYS A 55 7.49 -12.92 -30.78
CA CYS A 55 7.83 -11.98 -29.72
C CYS A 55 8.82 -10.95 -30.30
N ARG A 56 8.39 -9.70 -30.44
CA ARG A 56 9.26 -8.61 -30.85
C ARG A 56 9.53 -7.69 -29.68
N LEU A 57 10.82 -7.47 -29.39
CA LEU A 57 11.28 -6.63 -28.31
C LEU A 57 11.81 -5.31 -28.84
N PHE A 58 11.57 -4.24 -28.09
CA PHE A 58 11.98 -2.89 -28.45
C PHE A 58 12.69 -2.23 -27.27
N LEU A 59 13.82 -1.58 -27.57
CA LEU A 59 14.50 -0.67 -26.67
C LEU A 59 14.44 0.74 -27.28
N ASP A 60 13.94 1.71 -26.52
CA ASP A 60 13.79 3.11 -26.97
C ASP A 60 13.05 3.26 -28.33
N ASN A 61 12.07 2.40 -28.56
CA ASN A 61 11.24 2.26 -29.77
C ASN A 61 11.96 1.61 -30.98
N GLU A 62 13.21 1.21 -30.85
CA GLU A 62 13.90 0.46 -31.89
C GLU A 62 13.77 -1.04 -31.64
N CYS A 63 13.43 -1.81 -32.69
CA CYS A 63 13.32 -3.25 -32.61
C CYS A 63 14.70 -3.89 -32.39
N VAL A 64 14.79 -4.76 -31.40
CA VAL A 64 15.98 -5.56 -31.13
C VAL A 64 15.73 -6.96 -31.68
N GLU A 65 16.44 -7.33 -32.71
CA GLU A 65 16.28 -8.61 -33.38
C GLU A 65 16.96 -9.77 -32.61
N GLU A 66 16.45 -10.98 -32.84
CA GLU A 66 17.02 -12.26 -32.35
C GLU A 66 17.27 -12.35 -30.85
N THR A 67 16.39 -11.74 -30.03
CA THR A 67 16.47 -11.84 -28.57
C THR A 67 15.16 -12.24 -27.95
N SER A 68 15.22 -13.12 -26.93
CA SER A 68 14.08 -13.47 -26.09
C SER A 68 14.03 -12.68 -24.77
N ALA A 69 15.07 -11.89 -24.47
CA ALA A 69 15.16 -11.12 -23.24
C ALA A 69 15.79 -9.75 -23.50
N LEU A 70 15.27 -8.73 -22.82
CA LEU A 70 15.76 -7.36 -22.96
C LEU A 70 15.71 -6.66 -21.60
N LYS A 71 16.72 -5.82 -21.35
CA LYS A 71 16.80 -4.96 -20.17
C LYS A 71 17.16 -3.53 -20.59
N GLY A 72 16.51 -2.56 -19.98
CA GLY A 72 16.75 -1.15 -20.26
C GLY A 72 15.79 -0.26 -19.48
N ARG A 73 15.67 0.99 -19.86
CA ARG A 73 14.70 1.93 -19.23
C ARG A 73 13.36 1.92 -19.94
N ASN A 74 13.35 1.85 -21.25
CA ASN A 74 12.15 1.90 -22.09
C ASN A 74 12.03 0.61 -22.90
N VAL A 75 11.68 -0.47 -22.20
CA VAL A 75 11.49 -1.81 -22.78
C VAL A 75 10.03 -1.97 -23.17
N LYS A 76 9.78 -2.43 -24.41
CA LYS A 76 8.44 -2.79 -24.89
C LYS A 76 8.50 -4.18 -25.53
N ALA A 77 7.38 -4.90 -25.44
CA ALA A 77 7.20 -6.19 -26.09
C ALA A 77 5.89 -6.20 -26.88
N ILE A 78 5.92 -6.77 -28.07
CA ILE A 78 4.75 -7.08 -28.86
C ILE A 78 4.70 -8.59 -29.04
N LEU A 79 3.62 -9.20 -28.53
CA LEU A 79 3.38 -10.63 -28.63
C LEU A 79 2.27 -10.90 -29.63
N THR A 80 2.50 -11.83 -30.55
CA THR A 80 1.49 -12.35 -31.50
C THR A 80 1.21 -13.78 -31.13
N PHE A 81 -0.06 -14.16 -31.14
CA PHE A 81 -0.51 -15.50 -30.74
C PHE A 81 -1.12 -16.26 -31.90
N GLU A 82 -0.97 -17.58 -31.89
CA GLU A 82 -1.78 -18.49 -32.68
C GLU A 82 -3.05 -18.81 -31.88
N ASN A 83 -4.12 -18.10 -32.19
CA ASN A 83 -5.37 -18.25 -31.45
C ASN A 83 -6.56 -18.43 -32.39
N PRO A 84 -6.87 -19.67 -32.80
CA PRO A 84 -7.98 -19.97 -33.67
C PRO A 84 -9.36 -19.67 -33.03
N GLU A 85 -9.47 -19.75 -31.71
CA GLU A 85 -10.72 -19.51 -30.98
C GLU A 85 -10.99 -18.03 -30.69
N LYS A 86 -10.03 -17.15 -30.96
CA LYS A 86 -10.09 -15.70 -30.71
C LYS A 86 -10.30 -15.31 -29.23
N ILE A 87 -10.12 -16.24 -28.31
CA ILE A 87 -10.13 -16.01 -26.86
C ILE A 87 -8.72 -16.32 -26.35
N LEU A 88 -8.15 -15.40 -25.60
CA LEU A 88 -6.85 -15.54 -24.97
C LEU A 88 -7.00 -15.31 -23.47
N ASP A 89 -6.82 -16.36 -22.67
CA ASP A 89 -6.71 -16.22 -21.24
C ASP A 89 -5.30 -15.79 -20.87
N VAL A 90 -5.22 -14.77 -20.04
CA VAL A 90 -3.96 -14.21 -19.53
C VAL A 90 -4.00 -14.25 -18.01
N LYS A 91 -3.03 -14.90 -17.39
CA LYS A 91 -2.90 -14.96 -15.93
C LYS A 91 -1.59 -14.33 -15.53
N THR A 92 -1.64 -13.34 -14.65
CA THR A 92 -0.46 -12.61 -14.21
C THR A 92 -0.35 -12.62 -12.69
N GLY A 93 0.76 -13.14 -12.18
CA GLY A 93 1.20 -12.91 -10.81
C GLY A 93 2.11 -11.68 -10.75
N ILE A 94 1.99 -10.91 -9.69
CA ILE A 94 2.85 -9.76 -9.42
C ILE A 94 3.48 -9.88 -8.04
N SER A 95 4.64 -9.24 -7.85
CA SER A 95 5.33 -9.15 -6.57
C SER A 95 6.09 -7.82 -6.49
N ALA A 96 6.24 -7.30 -5.29
CA ALA A 96 7.16 -6.20 -5.01
C ALA A 96 8.57 -6.70 -4.58
N VAL A 97 8.73 -8.01 -4.38
CA VAL A 97 9.93 -8.64 -3.85
C VAL A 97 10.92 -8.99 -4.96
N ASP A 98 10.53 -9.95 -5.82
CA ASP A 98 11.34 -10.42 -6.94
C ASP A 98 10.50 -11.19 -7.98
N MET A 99 11.15 -11.62 -9.08
CA MET A 99 10.47 -12.42 -10.12
C MET A 99 10.02 -13.79 -9.63
N LYS A 100 10.73 -14.37 -8.66
CA LYS A 100 10.34 -15.64 -8.06
C LYS A 100 9.07 -15.50 -7.22
N GLY A 101 8.93 -14.39 -6.45
CA GLY A 101 7.70 -14.06 -5.74
C GLY A 101 6.51 -13.92 -6.69
N ALA A 102 6.69 -13.23 -7.82
CA ALA A 102 5.63 -13.11 -8.84
C ALA A 102 5.22 -14.48 -9.43
N GLU A 103 6.19 -15.36 -9.67
CA GLU A 103 5.93 -16.75 -10.13
C GLU A 103 5.19 -17.55 -9.06
N ASP A 104 5.60 -17.47 -7.79
CA ASP A 104 4.99 -18.22 -6.70
C ASP A 104 3.57 -17.76 -6.41
N ASN A 105 3.32 -16.44 -6.44
CA ASN A 105 1.99 -15.86 -6.35
C ASN A 105 1.10 -16.36 -7.49
N HIS A 106 1.57 -16.30 -8.73
CA HIS A 106 0.86 -16.83 -9.89
C HIS A 106 0.51 -18.31 -9.72
N ARG A 107 1.49 -19.15 -9.33
CA ARG A 107 1.31 -20.59 -9.19
C ARG A 107 0.29 -20.94 -8.12
N LYS A 108 0.36 -20.26 -6.97
CA LYS A 108 -0.51 -20.55 -5.82
C LYS A 108 -1.94 -20.05 -6.02
N GLU A 109 -2.10 -18.89 -6.67
CA GLU A 109 -3.38 -18.21 -6.74
C GLU A 109 -4.18 -18.51 -8.01
N ALA A 110 -3.50 -18.72 -9.16
CA ALA A 110 -4.19 -18.74 -10.44
C ALA A 110 -3.83 -19.89 -11.39
N ALA A 111 -2.67 -20.58 -11.23
CA ALA A 111 -2.14 -21.47 -12.26
C ALA A 111 -3.14 -22.57 -12.68
N ASP A 112 -3.72 -23.27 -11.72
CA ASP A 112 -4.58 -24.44 -11.93
C ASP A 112 -6.08 -24.10 -12.09
N LYS A 113 -6.43 -22.80 -12.22
CA LYS A 113 -7.81 -22.31 -12.27
C LYS A 113 -8.12 -21.71 -13.63
N ASP A 114 -9.31 -21.94 -14.13
CA ASP A 114 -9.84 -21.24 -15.30
C ASP A 114 -10.46 -19.86 -14.90
N PHE A 115 -10.85 -19.08 -15.89
CA PHE A 115 -11.44 -17.75 -15.68
C PHE A 115 -12.73 -17.81 -14.84
N ASP A 116 -13.61 -18.78 -15.11
CA ASP A 116 -14.89 -18.89 -14.40
C ASP A 116 -14.70 -19.30 -12.95
N SER A 117 -13.74 -20.18 -12.67
CA SER A 117 -13.34 -20.54 -11.31
C SER A 117 -12.80 -19.35 -10.53
N LEU A 118 -11.88 -18.57 -11.12
CA LEU A 118 -11.34 -17.36 -10.49
C LEU A 118 -12.43 -16.30 -10.25
N LYS A 119 -13.33 -16.10 -11.21
CA LYS A 119 -14.47 -15.21 -11.06
C LYS A 119 -15.40 -15.63 -9.92
N LYS A 120 -15.67 -16.95 -9.81
CA LYS A 120 -16.48 -17.50 -8.73
C LYS A 120 -15.82 -17.31 -7.37
N GLU A 121 -14.54 -17.65 -7.24
CA GLU A 121 -13.77 -17.47 -6.01
C GLU A 121 -13.73 -16.00 -5.57
N ALA A 122 -13.53 -15.07 -6.51
CA ALA A 122 -13.59 -13.63 -6.22
C ALA A 122 -14.97 -13.23 -5.67
N ALA A 123 -16.07 -13.70 -6.28
CA ALA A 123 -17.41 -13.42 -5.78
C ALA A 123 -17.64 -14.03 -4.38
N GLU A 124 -17.18 -15.26 -4.16
CA GLU A 124 -17.28 -15.96 -2.88
C GLU A 124 -16.45 -15.29 -1.77
N SER A 125 -15.31 -14.70 -2.09
CA SER A 125 -14.49 -13.95 -1.14
C SER A 125 -15.14 -12.62 -0.71
N TRP A 126 -15.82 -11.94 -1.63
CA TRP A 126 -16.49 -10.66 -1.35
C TRP A 126 -17.84 -10.82 -0.65
N THR A 127 -18.57 -11.89 -0.91
CA THR A 127 -19.92 -12.12 -0.36
C THR A 127 -19.96 -12.04 1.17
N PRO A 128 -19.09 -12.72 1.94
CA PRO A 128 -19.12 -12.61 3.40
C PRO A 128 -18.70 -11.24 3.92
N VAL A 129 -17.84 -10.51 3.20
CA VAL A 129 -17.41 -9.16 3.61
C VAL A 129 -18.56 -8.17 3.46
N LEU A 130 -19.21 -8.13 2.30
CA LEU A 130 -20.31 -7.23 2.03
C LEU A 130 -21.60 -7.63 2.77
N GLY A 131 -21.79 -8.91 3.01
CA GLY A 131 -22.94 -9.46 3.72
C GLY A 131 -22.94 -9.24 5.24
N GLN A 132 -21.89 -8.64 5.82
CA GLN A 132 -21.87 -8.28 7.24
C GLN A 132 -22.91 -7.20 7.60
N ILE A 133 -23.33 -6.40 6.61
CA ILE A 133 -24.39 -5.40 6.78
C ILE A 133 -25.49 -5.71 5.76
N GLU A 134 -26.68 -6.01 6.28
CA GLU A 134 -27.86 -6.19 5.45
C GLU A 134 -28.67 -4.90 5.39
N VAL A 135 -28.95 -4.42 4.17
CA VAL A 135 -29.75 -3.22 3.95
C VAL A 135 -31.10 -3.58 3.36
N GLU A 136 -32.16 -3.26 4.09
CA GLU A 136 -33.54 -3.37 3.63
C GLU A 136 -34.04 -2.00 3.14
N THR A 137 -34.41 -1.91 1.89
CA THR A 137 -34.96 -0.70 1.26
C THR A 137 -35.69 -1.04 -0.02
N ASN A 138 -36.76 -0.28 -0.33
CA ASN A 138 -37.47 -0.35 -1.61
C ASN A 138 -36.77 0.46 -2.71
N ASP A 139 -35.77 1.26 -2.37
CA ASP A 139 -34.98 2.06 -3.29
C ASP A 139 -33.73 1.29 -3.73
N LEU A 140 -33.83 0.61 -4.87
CA LEU A 140 -32.74 -0.22 -5.39
C LEU A 140 -31.45 0.58 -5.67
N LYS A 141 -31.59 1.87 -6.06
CA LYS A 141 -30.43 2.72 -6.33
C LYS A 141 -29.67 3.04 -5.05
N LYS A 142 -30.36 3.26 -3.94
CA LYS A 142 -29.71 3.45 -2.63
C LYS A 142 -29.02 2.18 -2.14
N LYS A 143 -29.64 1.01 -2.40
CA LYS A 143 -29.01 -0.28 -2.06
C LYS A 143 -27.73 -0.51 -2.87
N GLU A 144 -27.76 -0.27 -4.16
CA GLU A 144 -26.60 -0.35 -5.03
C GLU A 144 -25.49 0.62 -4.60
N LEU A 145 -25.82 1.87 -4.34
CA LEU A 145 -24.88 2.88 -3.84
C LEU A 145 -24.23 2.47 -2.53
N PHE A 146 -25.02 1.93 -1.59
CA PHE A 146 -24.50 1.47 -0.31
C PHE A 146 -23.45 0.36 -0.47
N TYR A 147 -23.78 -0.71 -1.20
CA TYR A 147 -22.85 -1.83 -1.38
C TYR A 147 -21.65 -1.49 -2.24
N THR A 148 -21.80 -0.61 -3.24
CA THR A 148 -20.68 -0.08 -4.01
C THR A 148 -19.73 0.73 -3.11
N SER A 149 -20.28 1.58 -2.24
CA SER A 149 -19.48 2.36 -1.30
C SER A 149 -18.79 1.47 -0.27
N LEU A 150 -19.49 0.48 0.27
CA LEU A 150 -18.90 -0.49 1.19
C LEU A 150 -17.77 -1.29 0.54
N HIS A 151 -17.98 -1.77 -0.69
CA HIS A 151 -16.93 -2.44 -1.47
C HIS A 151 -15.71 -1.55 -1.64
N ASN A 152 -15.90 -0.29 -2.03
CA ASN A 152 -14.77 0.65 -2.23
C ASN A 152 -13.98 0.88 -0.93
N VAL A 153 -14.64 0.99 0.21
CA VAL A 153 -13.95 1.11 1.51
C VAL A 153 -13.16 -0.16 1.84
N MET A 154 -13.74 -1.34 1.58
CA MET A 154 -13.11 -2.63 1.90
C MET A 154 -12.00 -3.06 0.90
N MET A 155 -11.76 -2.29 -0.18
CA MET A 155 -10.61 -2.49 -1.06
C MET A 155 -9.27 -2.11 -0.39
N TYR A 156 -9.30 -1.40 0.73
CA TYR A 156 -8.14 -0.98 1.48
C TYR A 156 -8.16 -1.58 2.90
N PRO A 157 -6.98 -1.73 3.51
CA PRO A 157 -5.63 -1.57 2.97
C PRO A 157 -5.28 -2.65 1.93
N MET A 158 -4.33 -2.36 1.02
CA MET A 158 -3.95 -3.28 -0.06
C MET A 158 -2.87 -4.26 0.39
N LEU A 159 -3.14 -5.55 0.22
CA LEU A 159 -2.17 -6.62 0.48
C LEU A 159 -0.91 -6.43 -0.39
N PHE A 160 0.25 -6.55 0.23
CA PHE A 160 1.54 -6.30 -0.40
C PHE A 160 2.56 -7.44 -0.19
N SER A 161 2.35 -8.27 0.83
CA SER A 161 3.18 -9.47 1.02
C SER A 161 2.85 -10.54 -0.01
N ASP A 162 3.90 -11.24 -0.46
CA ASP A 162 3.79 -12.42 -1.31
C ASP A 162 3.20 -13.62 -0.53
N VAL A 163 2.83 -14.66 -1.25
CA VAL A 163 2.25 -15.90 -0.68
C VAL A 163 3.18 -16.67 0.27
N ASP A 164 4.45 -16.32 0.30
CA ASP A 164 5.47 -16.83 1.22
C ASP A 164 5.75 -15.88 2.40
N ASN A 165 4.91 -14.85 2.58
CA ASN A 165 4.98 -13.81 3.60
C ASN A 165 6.19 -12.83 3.45
N ARG A 166 6.91 -12.86 2.33
CA ARG A 166 7.94 -11.85 2.05
C ARG A 166 7.29 -10.55 1.58
N PHE A 167 7.91 -9.44 1.91
CA PHE A 167 7.49 -8.11 1.46
C PHE A 167 8.70 -7.19 1.30
N ARG A 168 8.54 -6.10 0.56
CA ARG A 168 9.53 -5.03 0.50
C ARG A 168 9.17 -3.96 1.52
N GLY A 169 10.08 -3.71 2.46
CA GLY A 169 9.90 -2.73 3.52
C GLY A 169 10.14 -1.29 3.07
N SER A 170 9.88 -0.35 3.98
CA SER A 170 10.10 1.08 3.77
C SER A 170 11.58 1.48 3.59
N ASP A 171 12.49 0.59 3.94
CA ASP A 171 13.94 0.67 3.68
C ASP A 171 14.34 0.12 2.31
N SER A 172 13.38 -0.21 1.47
CA SER A 172 13.57 -0.88 0.15
C SER A 172 14.23 -2.28 0.24
N GLN A 173 14.36 -2.86 1.43
CA GLN A 173 14.88 -4.22 1.61
C GLN A 173 13.74 -5.24 1.66
N VAL A 174 14.08 -6.50 1.41
CA VAL A 174 13.15 -7.62 1.50
C VAL A 174 13.14 -8.17 2.92
N HIS A 175 11.95 -8.23 3.50
CA HIS A 175 11.68 -8.78 4.83
C HIS A 175 10.64 -9.88 4.75
N GLN A 176 10.33 -10.49 5.89
CA GLN A 176 9.31 -11.53 6.01
C GLN A 176 8.49 -11.33 7.28
N THR A 177 7.17 -11.46 7.19
CA THR A 177 6.29 -11.44 8.35
C THR A 177 6.26 -12.81 9.05
N ASP A 178 5.78 -12.84 10.28
CA ASP A 178 5.52 -14.06 11.06
C ASP A 178 4.13 -14.66 10.77
N GLY A 179 3.59 -14.40 9.58
CA GLY A 179 2.33 -14.95 9.10
C GLY A 179 1.16 -13.97 9.04
N PHE A 180 1.37 -12.69 9.40
CA PHE A 180 0.37 -11.65 9.18
C PHE A 180 0.48 -11.04 7.77
N ALA A 181 -0.63 -10.46 7.29
CA ALA A 181 -0.68 -9.79 6.01
C ALA A 181 -0.02 -8.40 6.09
N TYR A 182 1.05 -8.16 5.30
CA TYR A 182 1.66 -6.84 5.20
C TYR A 182 0.97 -5.99 4.13
N TYR A 183 0.59 -4.77 4.47
CA TYR A 183 -0.14 -3.85 3.60
C TYR A 183 0.76 -2.70 3.13
N GLY A 184 1.03 -2.63 1.83
CA GLY A 184 2.00 -1.70 1.24
C GLY A 184 1.44 -0.38 0.75
N ALA A 185 0.12 -0.24 0.73
CA ALA A 185 -0.51 1.02 0.38
C ALA A 185 -1.66 1.31 1.32
N VAL A 186 -1.54 2.44 2.01
CA VAL A 186 -2.61 3.04 2.80
C VAL A 186 -2.80 4.44 2.29
N ILE A 187 -3.80 4.63 1.50
CA ILE A 187 -4.11 5.93 0.93
C ILE A 187 -4.60 6.84 2.05
N GLY A 188 -3.82 7.94 2.26
CA GLY A 188 -4.24 9.08 3.03
C GLY A 188 -4.77 8.75 4.43
N LEU A 189 -3.92 8.43 5.40
CA LEU A 189 -4.38 8.27 6.79
C LEU A 189 -5.08 9.52 7.30
N TRP A 190 -4.68 10.71 6.83
CA TRP A 190 -5.35 11.96 7.12
C TRP A 190 -6.84 11.97 6.73
N ASP A 191 -7.20 11.26 5.67
CA ASP A 191 -8.60 11.07 5.24
C ASP A 191 -9.26 9.88 5.94
N THR A 192 -8.58 8.73 5.95
CA THR A 192 -9.19 7.44 6.26
C THR A 192 -9.37 7.19 7.76
N PHE A 193 -8.52 7.77 8.62
CA PHE A 193 -8.65 7.59 10.07
C PHE A 193 -9.98 8.10 10.62
N ARG A 194 -10.61 9.06 9.92
CA ARG A 194 -11.85 9.73 10.38
C ARG A 194 -13.08 8.83 10.31
N ALA A 195 -13.18 7.98 9.30
CA ALA A 195 -14.36 7.15 9.08
C ALA A 195 -14.06 5.73 8.58
N ALA A 196 -13.22 5.58 7.54
CA ALA A 196 -12.94 4.30 6.93
C ALA A 196 -12.23 3.34 7.90
N CYS A 197 -11.18 3.78 8.59
CA CYS A 197 -10.46 2.95 9.56
C CYS A 197 -11.34 2.53 10.76
N PRO A 198 -12.15 3.40 11.38
CA PRO A 198 -13.13 2.99 12.38
C PRO A 198 -14.13 1.96 11.86
N LEU A 199 -14.64 2.12 10.65
CA LEU A 199 -15.55 1.15 10.03
C LEU A 199 -14.87 -0.21 9.81
N ILE A 200 -13.64 -0.22 9.27
CA ILE A 200 -12.85 -1.43 9.10
C ILE A 200 -12.56 -2.08 10.47
N THR A 201 -12.24 -1.30 11.49
CA THR A 201 -12.02 -1.81 12.86
C THR A 201 -13.20 -2.59 13.38
N VAL A 202 -14.43 -2.14 13.09
CA VAL A 202 -15.67 -2.81 13.55
C VAL A 202 -15.98 -4.04 12.69
N LEU A 203 -15.85 -3.94 11.37
CA LEU A 203 -16.26 -5.01 10.44
C LEU A 203 -15.15 -6.06 10.22
N ARG A 204 -13.90 -5.62 10.22
CA ARG A 204 -12.73 -6.46 9.93
C ARG A 204 -11.61 -6.17 10.93
N PRO A 205 -11.81 -6.50 12.22
CA PRO A 205 -10.77 -6.31 13.24
C PRO A 205 -9.50 -7.10 12.93
N ASP A 206 -9.60 -8.22 12.24
CA ASP A 206 -8.49 -9.03 11.71
C ASP A 206 -7.59 -8.21 10.75
N VAL A 207 -8.20 -7.53 9.78
CA VAL A 207 -7.49 -6.64 8.84
C VAL A 207 -6.85 -5.47 9.55
N MET A 208 -7.56 -4.88 10.52
CA MET A 208 -7.03 -3.75 11.29
C MET A 208 -5.85 -4.15 12.17
N GLU A 209 -5.86 -5.36 12.72
CA GLU A 209 -4.74 -5.91 13.49
C GLU A 209 -3.49 -6.04 12.62
N ASP A 210 -3.60 -6.69 11.47
CA ASP A 210 -2.49 -6.85 10.52
C ASP A 210 -2.01 -5.50 9.99
N TYR A 211 -2.91 -4.54 9.84
CA TYR A 211 -2.55 -3.19 9.43
C TYR A 211 -1.76 -2.44 10.50
N ILE A 212 -2.11 -2.60 11.78
CA ILE A 212 -1.31 -2.03 12.89
C ILE A 212 0.07 -2.69 12.93
N ARG A 213 0.16 -4.01 12.78
CA ARG A 213 1.45 -4.72 12.69
C ARG A 213 2.27 -4.20 11.52
N THR A 214 1.66 -3.95 10.37
CA THR A 214 2.32 -3.30 9.22
C THR A 214 2.88 -1.93 9.58
N ALA A 215 2.12 -1.10 10.30
CA ALA A 215 2.59 0.22 10.74
C ALA A 215 3.77 0.12 11.72
N LEU A 216 3.78 -0.89 12.58
CA LEU A 216 4.89 -1.16 13.49
C LEU A 216 6.14 -1.68 12.76
N GLU A 217 6.00 -2.52 11.75
CA GLU A 217 7.12 -2.91 10.89
C GLU A 217 7.66 -1.70 10.10
N HIS A 218 6.76 -0.85 9.58
CA HIS A 218 7.19 0.39 8.95
C HIS A 218 8.04 1.25 9.92
N PHE A 219 7.61 1.38 11.17
CA PHE A 219 8.40 2.06 12.19
C PHE A 219 9.77 1.41 12.42
N ARG A 220 9.87 0.08 12.43
CA ARG A 220 11.15 -0.64 12.61
C ARG A 220 12.16 -0.32 11.54
N TYR A 221 11.70 -0.15 10.29
CA TYR A 221 12.57 0.04 9.12
C TYR A 221 12.78 1.52 8.74
N ALA A 222 11.75 2.36 8.90
CA ALA A 222 11.82 3.81 8.62
C ALA A 222 12.17 4.65 9.86
N GLY A 223 12.03 4.09 11.07
CA GLY A 223 12.19 4.79 12.34
C GLY A 223 11.06 5.77 12.64
N GLN A 224 9.89 5.59 12.01
CA GLN A 224 8.69 6.41 12.18
C GLN A 224 7.45 5.63 11.78
N LEU A 225 6.30 5.96 12.41
CA LEU A 225 4.99 5.47 11.96
C LEU A 225 4.62 6.05 10.60
N PRO A 226 3.86 5.32 9.77
CA PRO A 226 3.49 5.78 8.43
C PRO A 226 2.50 6.95 8.48
N ILE A 227 2.61 7.84 7.47
CA ILE A 227 1.65 8.89 7.15
C ILE A 227 0.82 8.50 5.94
N TRP A 228 1.51 8.19 4.83
CA TRP A 228 0.89 7.84 3.56
C TRP A 228 1.82 6.95 2.71
N THR A 229 1.72 5.67 2.91
CA THR A 229 2.55 4.70 2.18
C THR A 229 1.98 4.39 0.80
N LEU A 230 2.86 4.28 -0.18
CA LEU A 230 2.57 3.82 -1.52
C LEU A 230 3.67 2.84 -1.96
N ALA A 231 3.30 1.68 -2.46
CA ALA A 231 4.24 0.63 -2.86
C ALA A 231 5.26 0.24 -1.76
N GLY A 232 4.82 0.22 -0.50
CA GLY A 232 5.62 -0.14 0.68
C GLY A 232 6.48 0.99 1.25
N VAL A 233 6.62 2.13 0.57
CA VAL A 233 7.46 3.25 0.98
C VAL A 233 6.63 4.47 1.37
N GLU A 234 7.20 5.35 2.20
CA GLU A 234 6.56 6.57 2.66
C GLU A 234 6.63 7.67 1.60
N THR A 235 5.54 8.38 1.39
CA THR A 235 5.46 9.51 0.44
C THR A 235 5.49 10.88 1.11
N TYR A 236 5.39 10.95 2.42
CA TYR A 236 5.40 12.19 3.23
C TYR A 236 4.30 13.19 2.86
N GLN A 237 3.17 12.71 2.38
CA GLN A 237 2.05 13.57 1.99
C GLN A 237 1.10 13.81 3.17
N MET A 238 0.46 14.99 3.16
CA MET A 238 -0.49 15.46 4.17
C MET A 238 0.15 15.80 5.53
N THR A 239 -0.67 16.26 6.46
CA THR A 239 -0.26 16.72 7.79
C THR A 239 -0.63 15.70 8.85
N GLY A 240 0.17 15.60 9.90
CA GLY A 240 -0.07 14.69 11.04
C GLY A 240 0.41 13.26 10.79
N ILE A 241 0.48 12.47 11.87
CA ILE A 241 0.81 11.04 11.84
C ILE A 241 -0.41 10.24 12.30
N HIS A 242 -1.43 10.18 11.46
CA HIS A 242 -2.73 9.62 11.85
C HIS A 242 -2.76 8.10 11.99
N SER A 243 -1.64 7.41 11.85
CA SER A 243 -1.47 6.08 12.40
C SER A 243 -1.60 6.06 13.94
N MET A 244 -1.29 7.16 14.63
CA MET A 244 -1.46 7.27 16.10
C MET A 244 -2.93 7.20 16.53
N PRO A 245 -3.84 8.07 16.06
CA PRO A 245 -5.25 7.96 16.38
C PRO A 245 -5.87 6.68 15.81
N LEU A 246 -5.39 6.13 14.70
CA LEU A 246 -5.83 4.83 14.18
C LEU A 246 -5.55 3.72 15.19
N ILE A 247 -4.31 3.56 15.66
CA ILE A 247 -3.91 2.54 16.64
C ILE A 247 -4.68 2.71 17.95
N THR A 248 -4.80 3.95 18.42
CA THR A 248 -5.54 4.27 19.64
C THR A 248 -7.01 3.91 19.52
N ASN A 249 -7.65 4.26 18.41
CA ASN A 249 -9.06 3.93 18.14
C ASN A 249 -9.27 2.41 18.04
N ALA A 250 -8.42 1.71 17.33
CA ALA A 250 -8.49 0.25 17.19
C ALA A 250 -8.33 -0.43 18.56
N TYR A 251 -7.40 0.04 19.38
CA TYR A 251 -7.21 -0.45 20.75
C TYR A 251 -8.46 -0.19 21.62
N MET A 252 -9.07 0.98 21.53
CA MET A 252 -10.32 1.29 22.26
C MET A 252 -11.47 0.38 21.84
N ASN A 253 -11.51 -0.07 20.59
CA ASN A 253 -12.53 -0.96 20.04
C ASN A 253 -12.20 -2.45 20.15
N GLY A 254 -11.17 -2.83 20.92
CA GLY A 254 -10.91 -4.22 21.29
C GLY A 254 -9.85 -4.94 20.47
N VAL A 255 -9.23 -4.32 19.48
CA VAL A 255 -8.06 -4.88 18.79
C VAL A 255 -6.87 -4.90 19.74
N ARG A 256 -6.31 -6.09 20.01
CA ARG A 256 -5.31 -6.30 21.08
C ARG A 256 -4.08 -7.09 20.68
N ASN A 257 -4.15 -7.85 19.58
CA ASN A 257 -3.09 -8.80 19.22
C ASN A 257 -1.96 -8.12 18.43
N PHE A 258 -1.36 -7.08 19.04
CA PHE A 258 -0.16 -6.41 18.56
C PHE A 258 0.72 -5.97 19.76
N ASP A 259 1.97 -5.65 19.50
CA ASP A 259 2.94 -5.21 20.50
C ASP A 259 2.61 -3.77 20.96
N THR A 260 1.96 -3.65 22.12
CA THR A 260 1.55 -2.34 22.68
C THR A 260 2.72 -1.51 23.19
N GLU A 261 3.81 -2.15 23.65
CA GLU A 261 5.03 -1.47 24.09
C GLU A 261 5.75 -0.85 22.88
N LEU A 262 5.86 -1.63 21.81
CA LEU A 262 6.40 -1.13 20.54
C LEU A 262 5.53 0.01 19.98
N ALA A 263 4.20 -0.13 20.04
CA ALA A 263 3.27 0.89 19.57
C ALA A 263 3.44 2.20 20.35
N MET A 264 3.53 2.14 21.68
CA MET A 264 3.76 3.31 22.53
C MET A 264 5.08 4.00 22.19
N ARG A 265 6.15 3.22 22.12
CA ARG A 265 7.46 3.73 21.70
C ARG A 265 7.41 4.36 20.31
N ALA A 266 6.79 3.68 19.34
CA ALA A 266 6.68 4.18 17.98
C ALA A 266 5.92 5.51 17.89
N MET A 267 4.84 5.67 18.65
CA MET A 267 4.11 6.93 18.73
C MET A 267 5.00 8.06 19.29
N VAL A 268 5.64 7.85 20.46
CA VAL A 268 6.46 8.88 21.09
C VAL A 268 7.67 9.23 20.23
N GLU A 269 8.42 8.25 19.73
CA GLU A 269 9.59 8.51 18.90
C GLU A 269 9.21 9.21 17.59
N SER A 270 8.08 8.85 16.96
CA SER A 270 7.59 9.51 15.74
C SER A 270 7.19 10.95 16.01
N ALA A 271 6.48 11.24 17.12
CA ALA A 271 6.06 12.59 17.50
C ALA A 271 7.23 13.51 17.87
N MET A 272 8.35 12.95 18.30
CA MET A 272 9.52 13.71 18.74
C MET A 272 10.58 13.89 17.64
N LYS A 273 10.40 13.27 16.46
CA LYS A 273 11.38 13.27 15.38
C LYS A 273 11.25 14.51 14.52
N ASP A 274 12.21 15.41 14.61
CA ASP A 274 12.18 16.73 13.99
C ASP A 274 12.59 16.74 12.51
N THR A 275 13.43 15.81 12.08
CA THR A 275 13.83 15.65 10.68
C THR A 275 14.11 14.22 10.33
N CYS A 276 13.66 13.77 9.16
CA CYS A 276 13.99 12.45 8.61
C CYS A 276 14.88 12.50 7.37
N GLY A 277 15.64 13.59 7.21
CA GLY A 277 16.58 13.75 6.10
C GLY A 277 15.93 14.18 4.76
N TYR A 278 14.62 14.41 4.75
CA TYR A 278 13.89 14.97 3.61
C TYR A 278 13.37 16.36 3.98
N SER A 279 13.37 17.27 3.01
CA SER A 279 12.84 18.65 3.16
C SER A 279 11.33 18.69 3.47
N MET A 280 10.68 17.55 3.49
CA MET A 280 9.28 17.36 3.81
C MET A 280 9.17 16.28 4.90
N GLY A 281 9.68 16.59 6.08
CA GLY A 281 9.63 15.69 7.22
C GLY A 281 8.24 15.58 7.86
N TYR A 282 8.08 14.62 8.74
CA TYR A 282 6.83 14.26 9.39
C TYR A 282 6.22 15.39 10.23
N PHE A 283 6.95 15.93 11.14
CA PHE A 283 6.53 17.09 11.92
C PHE A 283 7.28 18.33 11.47
N VAL A 284 6.99 18.77 10.24
CA VAL A 284 7.50 20.04 9.74
C VAL A 284 7.06 21.16 10.69
N GLY A 285 8.03 21.93 11.21
CA GLY A 285 7.78 22.96 12.20
C GLY A 285 7.62 22.47 13.63
N LEU A 286 8.06 21.24 13.96
CA LEU A 286 7.99 20.68 15.31
C LEU A 286 8.68 21.54 16.37
N GLU A 287 9.85 22.12 16.08
CA GLU A 287 10.52 23.02 17.01
C GLU A 287 9.69 24.28 17.31
N ASN A 288 9.04 24.82 16.28
CA ASN A 288 8.14 25.96 16.44
C ASN A 288 6.89 25.57 17.25
N TYR A 289 6.33 24.39 16.95
CA TYR A 289 5.19 23.84 17.69
C TYR A 289 5.52 23.67 19.17
N LYS A 290 6.67 23.09 19.51
CA LYS A 290 7.15 22.94 20.89
C LYS A 290 7.39 24.30 21.58
N LYS A 291 7.94 25.26 20.87
CA LYS A 291 8.29 26.58 21.41
C LYS A 291 7.09 27.48 21.66
N TYR A 292 6.15 27.48 20.73
CA TYR A 292 5.03 28.43 20.74
C TYR A 292 3.69 27.81 21.11
N GLY A 293 3.58 26.47 21.14
CA GLY A 293 2.32 25.74 21.29
C GLY A 293 1.47 25.72 20.00
N TYR A 294 2.03 26.19 18.89
CA TYR A 294 1.43 26.18 17.56
C TYR A 294 2.51 26.32 16.48
N VAL A 295 2.15 26.04 15.24
CA VAL A 295 3.02 26.26 14.06
C VAL A 295 2.73 27.63 13.48
N PRO A 296 3.69 28.60 13.49
CA PRO A 296 3.47 29.96 12.95
C PRO A 296 3.34 29.98 11.42
N CYS A 297 2.40 30.78 10.90
CA CYS A 297 2.11 30.83 9.45
C CYS A 297 3.16 31.59 8.62
N ASP A 298 4.03 32.34 9.26
CA ASP A 298 5.17 33.02 8.65
C ASP A 298 6.43 32.14 8.60
N MET A 299 6.41 30.99 9.25
CA MET A 299 7.52 30.04 9.31
C MET A 299 7.24 28.76 8.51
N GLU A 300 5.98 28.29 8.50
CA GLU A 300 5.62 27.03 7.85
C GLU A 300 4.30 27.14 7.08
N MET A 301 4.26 26.48 5.93
CA MET A 301 3.02 26.32 5.17
C MET A 301 2.03 25.42 5.92
N GLU A 302 0.75 25.56 5.62
CA GLU A 302 -0.33 24.73 6.20
C GLU A 302 -0.37 24.78 7.74
N SER A 303 0.12 25.85 8.34
CA SER A 303 0.37 26.00 9.77
C SER A 303 -0.85 25.73 10.65
N VAL A 304 -2.05 26.14 10.22
CA VAL A 304 -3.30 25.89 10.96
C VAL A 304 -3.63 24.39 10.97
N ALA A 305 -3.56 23.72 9.83
CA ALA A 305 -3.79 22.28 9.74
C ALA A 305 -2.75 21.54 10.59
N ARG A 306 -1.46 21.86 10.44
CA ARG A 306 -0.38 21.25 11.24
C ARG A 306 -0.62 21.38 12.75
N THR A 307 -0.94 22.57 13.19
CA THR A 307 -1.21 22.83 14.62
C THR A 307 -2.34 21.96 15.16
N LEU A 308 -3.43 21.86 14.42
CA LEU A 308 -4.61 21.11 14.87
C LEU A 308 -4.40 19.59 14.79
N GLU A 309 -3.79 19.11 13.72
CA GLU A 309 -3.56 17.68 13.54
C GLU A 309 -2.48 17.16 14.50
N TYR A 310 -1.42 17.93 14.78
CA TYR A 310 -0.41 17.56 15.78
C TYR A 310 -1.00 17.50 17.20
N ALA A 311 -1.85 18.45 17.57
CA ALA A 311 -2.54 18.42 18.85
C ALA A 311 -3.47 17.20 18.98
N PHE A 312 -4.05 16.75 17.88
CA PHE A 312 -4.88 15.55 17.86
C PHE A 312 -4.03 14.26 17.95
N ASP A 313 -2.89 14.21 17.28
CA ASP A 313 -1.93 13.10 17.40
C ASP A 313 -1.40 13.01 18.84
N ASP A 314 -1.03 14.14 19.47
CA ASP A 314 -0.61 14.21 20.87
C ASP A 314 -1.70 13.69 21.83
N TRP A 315 -2.96 14.08 21.60
CA TRP A 315 -4.08 13.55 22.35
C TRP A 315 -4.21 12.02 22.20
N ALA A 316 -3.99 11.48 21.02
CA ALA A 316 -4.03 10.04 20.77
C ALA A 316 -2.92 9.31 21.53
N ILE A 317 -1.70 9.88 21.60
CA ILE A 317 -0.59 9.34 22.40
C ILE A 317 -0.98 9.28 23.88
N VAL A 318 -1.44 10.40 24.45
CA VAL A 318 -1.85 10.47 25.86
C VAL A 318 -2.98 9.48 26.16
N ARG A 319 -3.94 9.38 25.25
CA ARG A 319 -5.06 8.44 25.40
C ARG A 319 -4.58 6.98 25.36
N PHE A 320 -3.69 6.62 24.44
CA PHE A 320 -3.13 5.28 24.35
C PHE A 320 -2.27 4.96 25.59
N ALA A 321 -1.45 5.89 26.05
CA ALA A 321 -0.66 5.75 27.28
C ALA A 321 -1.53 5.45 28.50
N SER A 322 -2.62 6.18 28.65
CA SER A 322 -3.61 5.95 29.73
C SER A 322 -4.26 4.56 29.67
N LEU A 323 -4.52 4.04 28.48
CA LEU A 323 -5.14 2.73 28.26
C LEU A 323 -4.18 1.56 28.44
N THR A 324 -2.87 1.80 28.24
CA THR A 324 -1.79 0.78 28.29
C THR A 324 -0.93 0.89 29.53
N ASN A 325 -1.33 1.73 30.51
CA ASN A 325 -0.67 1.92 31.79
C ASN A 325 0.77 2.49 31.71
N HIS A 326 0.92 3.56 30.93
CA HIS A 326 2.16 4.35 30.81
C HIS A 326 1.98 5.76 31.40
N PRO A 327 1.88 5.89 32.73
CA PRO A 327 1.54 7.17 33.39
C PRO A 327 2.61 8.26 33.20
N ASP A 328 3.84 7.88 32.90
CA ASP A 328 4.95 8.82 32.72
C ASP A 328 4.88 9.60 31.40
N ILE A 329 3.96 9.24 30.50
CA ILE A 329 3.75 9.88 29.21
C ILE A 329 2.52 10.82 29.22
N CYS A 330 1.72 10.76 30.27
CA CYS A 330 0.49 11.56 30.42
C CYS A 330 0.73 12.97 30.99
#